data_17830afe0ae30e9d33de14b8d6804e8a
#
_entry.id   17830afe0ae30e9d33de14b8d6804e8a
#
_cell.length_a   1.000
_cell.length_b   1.000
_cell.length_c   1.000
_cell.angle_alpha   90.00
_cell.angle_beta   90.00
_cell.angle_gamma   90.00
#
_symmetry.space_group_name_H-M   'P 1'
#
loop_
_entity.id
_entity.type
_entity.pdbx_description
1 polymer ?
#
loop_
_entity_poly.entity_id
_entity_poly.type
_entity_poly.pdbx_seq_one_letter_code
_entity_poly.pdbx_strand_id
1 'polypeptide(L)'
;GNDKTVTWSTEDDTLVIEPQDDGTVIVKGDNSTLDNKKGCLVATAANGMKKVLHFTVTPKIFEAPVLSEKPVLSAPENGMINVIYAFTDNSEAADESIINWYRATDKEGTDKVLVAQTTYVDSDAKPYSSYVLRLDDVNHYIICEVIPKRSNSVEGSSVFTAASELIKSAYVADEQK
;
A
#
# COMPACT_ATOMS: atom_id res chain seq x y z
N GLY A 1 32.43 27.74 37.91
CA GLY A 1 32.29 27.72 36.46
C GLY A 1 30.85 27.38 36.13
N ASN A 2 30.20 28.21 35.26
CA ASN A 2 28.88 27.83 34.76
C ASN A 2 29.03 26.66 33.78
N ASP A 3 28.63 25.48 34.20
CA ASP A 3 28.51 24.33 33.30
C ASP A 3 27.40 24.63 32.29
N LYS A 4 27.79 24.73 31.02
CA LYS A 4 26.88 25.01 29.89
C LYS A 4 26.40 23.73 29.18
N THR A 5 26.65 22.58 29.78
CA THR A 5 26.25 21.29 29.21
C THR A 5 24.74 21.20 29.07
N VAL A 6 24.26 20.86 27.90
CA VAL A 6 22.85 20.60 27.60
C VAL A 6 22.72 19.15 27.17
N THR A 7 21.76 18.46 27.77
CA THR A 7 21.37 17.10 27.36
C THR A 7 20.10 17.17 26.54
N TRP A 8 20.07 16.43 25.45
CA TRP A 8 18.94 16.37 24.54
C TRP A 8 18.21 15.04 24.66
N SER A 9 16.90 15.07 24.69
CA SER A 9 16.05 13.86 24.67
C SER A 9 14.76 14.10 23.91
N THR A 10 14.09 13.02 23.49
CA THR A 10 12.72 13.04 22.96
C THR A 10 11.79 12.32 23.91
N GLU A 11 10.51 12.67 23.89
CA GLU A 11 9.48 12.00 24.70
C GLU A 11 8.66 10.98 23.88
N ASP A 12 8.93 10.92 22.57
CA ASP A 12 8.24 10.06 21.61
C ASP A 12 9.21 9.56 20.53
N ASP A 13 8.75 8.62 19.71
CA ASP A 13 9.46 8.01 18.59
C ASP A 13 9.33 8.78 17.27
N THR A 14 8.65 9.93 17.29
CA THR A 14 8.43 10.76 16.09
C THR A 14 9.67 11.56 15.69
N LEU A 15 10.59 11.75 16.62
CA LEU A 15 11.84 12.45 16.39
C LEU A 15 13.03 11.54 16.65
N VAL A 16 13.96 11.52 15.69
CA VAL A 16 15.29 10.94 15.85
C VAL A 16 16.27 12.07 16.13
N ILE A 17 17.07 11.97 17.20
CA ILE A 17 18.03 12.98 17.57
C ILE A 17 19.45 12.44 17.51
N GLU A 18 20.37 13.26 17.00
CA GLU A 18 21.79 12.99 16.92
C GLU A 18 22.56 14.13 17.61
N PRO A 19 22.88 14.00 18.93
CA PRO A 19 23.68 15.00 19.64
C PRO A 19 25.08 15.12 19.02
N GLN A 20 25.59 16.35 18.94
CA GLN A 20 26.91 16.68 18.38
C GLN A 20 27.88 17.08 19.49
N ASP A 21 29.18 16.94 19.25
CA ASP A 21 30.25 17.25 20.20
C ASP A 21 30.32 18.75 20.55
N ASP A 22 29.78 19.62 19.70
CA ASP A 22 29.73 21.07 19.92
C ASP A 22 28.53 21.52 20.79
N GLY A 23 27.74 20.55 21.29
CA GLY A 23 26.54 20.79 22.11
C GLY A 23 25.27 21.09 21.30
N THR A 24 25.33 21.04 20.00
CA THR A 24 24.15 21.11 19.14
C THR A 24 23.49 19.74 18.99
N VAL A 25 22.31 19.70 18.36
CA VAL A 25 21.60 18.45 18.06
C VAL A 25 21.03 18.52 16.65
N ILE A 26 21.19 17.45 15.90
CA ILE A 26 20.48 17.25 14.64
C ILE A 26 19.16 16.56 14.98
N VAL A 27 18.05 17.10 14.48
CA VAL A 27 16.72 16.56 14.69
C VAL A 27 16.14 16.15 13.34
N LYS A 28 15.74 14.89 13.23
CA LYS A 28 15.07 14.34 12.05
C LYS A 28 13.67 13.91 12.45
N GLY A 29 12.67 14.22 11.63
CA GLY A 29 11.33 13.66 11.80
C GLY A 29 11.27 12.24 11.27
N ASP A 30 10.60 11.36 12.02
CA ASP A 30 10.25 10.01 11.57
C ASP A 30 8.74 9.84 11.63
N ASN A 31 8.08 9.95 10.49
CA ASN A 31 6.64 9.80 10.38
C ASN A 31 6.28 8.97 9.14
N SER A 32 6.10 7.69 9.38
CA SER A 32 5.68 6.71 8.36
C SER A 32 4.16 6.60 8.19
N THR A 33 3.37 7.43 8.90
CA THR A 33 1.90 7.45 8.76
C THR A 33 1.45 8.48 7.73
N LEU A 34 0.18 8.49 7.37
CA LEU A 34 -0.39 9.46 6.43
C LEU A 34 -0.81 10.79 7.08
N ASP A 35 -0.84 10.84 8.42
CA ASP A 35 -1.25 12.02 9.19
C ASP A 35 -0.05 12.75 9.80
N ASN A 36 -0.21 14.06 10.00
CA ASN A 36 0.77 14.83 10.74
C ASN A 36 0.89 14.32 12.18
N LYS A 37 2.11 14.08 12.63
CA LYS A 37 2.41 13.76 14.03
C LYS A 37 3.04 14.95 14.75
N LYS A 38 2.93 14.97 16.07
CA LYS A 38 3.63 15.94 16.91
C LYS A 38 4.81 15.25 17.57
N GLY A 39 5.97 15.87 17.48
CA GLY A 39 7.19 15.46 18.16
C GLY A 39 7.60 16.47 19.22
N CYS A 40 8.26 16.01 20.25
CA CYS A 40 8.70 16.80 21.38
C CYS A 40 10.20 16.61 21.63
N LEU A 41 10.96 17.71 21.55
CA LEU A 41 12.38 17.74 21.88
C LEU A 41 12.58 18.45 23.22
N VAL A 42 13.29 17.83 24.14
CA VAL A 42 13.58 18.36 25.48
C VAL A 42 15.07 18.67 25.59
N ALA A 43 15.39 19.93 25.88
CA ALA A 43 16.73 20.38 26.29
C ALA A 43 16.78 20.49 27.81
N THR A 44 17.73 19.79 28.44
CA THR A 44 17.95 19.84 29.90
C THR A 44 19.31 20.43 30.18
N ALA A 45 19.37 21.55 30.89
CA ALA A 45 20.60 22.17 31.35
C ALA A 45 21.20 21.44 32.56
N ALA A 46 22.49 21.61 32.84
CA ALA A 46 23.18 21.00 33.96
C ALA A 46 22.55 21.29 35.34
N ASN A 47 21.86 22.42 35.48
CA ASN A 47 21.12 22.79 36.70
C ASN A 47 19.71 22.17 36.77
N GLY A 48 19.35 21.29 35.85
CA GLY A 48 18.06 20.60 35.79
C GLY A 48 16.91 21.40 35.15
N MET A 49 17.14 22.64 34.71
CA MET A 49 16.13 23.40 33.96
C MET A 49 15.87 22.75 32.61
N LYS A 50 14.59 22.63 32.24
CA LYS A 50 14.16 22.04 30.98
C LYS A 50 13.48 23.07 30.10
N LYS A 51 13.72 22.95 28.78
CA LYS A 51 12.97 23.64 27.76
C LYS A 51 12.44 22.62 26.76
N VAL A 52 11.17 22.73 26.45
CA VAL A 52 10.48 21.84 25.51
C VAL A 52 10.24 22.58 24.21
N LEU A 53 10.52 21.93 23.11
CA LEU A 53 10.26 22.39 21.75
C LEU A 53 9.31 21.40 21.07
N HIS A 54 8.22 21.91 20.53
CA HIS A 54 7.25 21.11 19.81
C HIS A 54 7.44 21.26 18.30
N PHE A 55 7.36 20.14 17.61
CA PHE A 55 7.46 20.07 16.15
C PHE A 55 6.18 19.43 15.58
N THR A 56 5.83 19.82 14.37
CA THR A 56 4.91 19.06 13.54
C THR A 56 5.74 18.31 12.52
N VAL A 57 5.69 16.99 12.58
CA VAL A 57 6.36 16.11 11.63
C VAL A 57 5.33 15.69 10.58
N THR A 58 5.51 16.22 9.38
CA THR A 58 4.65 15.86 8.25
C THR A 58 4.92 14.41 7.81
N PRO A 59 3.93 13.74 7.24
CA PRO A 59 4.14 12.43 6.65
C PRO A 59 5.30 12.46 5.66
N LYS A 60 6.10 11.41 5.66
CA LYS A 60 6.93 11.11 4.51
C LYS A 60 5.98 10.66 3.40
N ILE A 61 5.63 11.57 2.51
CA ILE A 61 4.82 11.23 1.33
C ILE A 61 5.67 10.30 0.47
N PHE A 62 5.29 9.05 0.43
CA PHE A 62 5.86 8.12 -0.54
C PHE A 62 5.17 8.34 -1.87
N GLU A 63 5.95 8.36 -2.92
CA GLU A 63 5.42 8.39 -4.27
C GLU A 63 4.44 7.22 -4.48
N ALA A 64 3.48 7.42 -5.37
CA ALA A 64 2.56 6.36 -5.73
C ALA A 64 3.33 5.15 -6.30
N PRO A 65 3.03 3.93 -5.84
CA PRO A 65 3.71 2.76 -6.36
C PRO A 65 3.35 2.53 -7.83
N VAL A 66 4.30 2.01 -8.58
CA VAL A 66 4.17 1.72 -10.01
C VAL A 66 4.31 0.22 -10.23
N LEU A 67 3.46 -0.36 -11.06
CA LEU A 67 3.59 -1.75 -11.45
C LEU A 67 4.79 -1.93 -12.41
N SER A 68 5.56 -3.01 -12.22
CA SER A 68 6.71 -3.32 -13.06
C SER A 68 6.31 -3.72 -14.48
N GLU A 69 5.13 -4.30 -14.61
CA GLU A 69 4.55 -4.72 -15.88
C GLU A 69 3.02 -4.71 -15.80
N LYS A 70 2.38 -4.87 -16.94
CA LYS A 70 0.92 -4.94 -17.00
C LYS A 70 0.43 -6.16 -16.21
N PRO A 71 -0.59 -6.02 -15.32
CA PRO A 71 -1.13 -7.15 -14.58
C PRO A 71 -1.75 -8.17 -15.54
N VAL A 72 -1.67 -9.45 -15.16
CA VAL A 72 -2.19 -10.57 -15.95
C VAL A 72 -3.17 -11.40 -15.17
N LEU A 73 -4.15 -11.99 -15.86
CA LEU A 73 -5.07 -12.95 -15.28
C LEU A 73 -4.50 -14.37 -15.43
N SER A 74 -4.68 -15.22 -14.41
CA SER A 74 -4.49 -16.65 -14.53
C SER A 74 -5.56 -17.26 -15.44
N ALA A 75 -5.33 -18.49 -15.91
CA ALA A 75 -6.43 -19.30 -16.42
C ALA A 75 -7.44 -19.58 -15.29
N PRO A 76 -8.74 -19.70 -15.60
CA PRO A 76 -9.75 -20.12 -14.64
C PRO A 76 -9.44 -21.53 -14.12
N GLU A 77 -9.36 -21.68 -12.81
CA GLU A 77 -9.09 -22.97 -12.16
C GLU A 77 -9.84 -23.07 -10.83
N ASN A 78 -10.43 -24.22 -10.53
CA ASN A 78 -11.13 -24.49 -9.27
C ASN A 78 -12.19 -23.43 -8.90
N GLY A 79 -12.91 -22.92 -9.89
CA GLY A 79 -13.95 -21.91 -9.68
C GLY A 79 -13.42 -20.49 -9.46
N MET A 80 -12.13 -20.24 -9.68
CA MET A 80 -11.50 -18.95 -9.43
C MET A 80 -10.66 -18.49 -10.61
N ILE A 81 -10.42 -17.18 -10.65
CA ILE A 81 -9.44 -16.55 -11.52
C ILE A 81 -8.62 -15.57 -10.67
N ASN A 82 -7.31 -15.54 -10.86
CA ASN A 82 -6.40 -14.72 -10.09
C ASN A 82 -5.83 -13.59 -10.96
N VAL A 83 -5.61 -12.42 -10.38
CA VAL A 83 -4.77 -11.38 -10.98
C VAL A 83 -3.36 -11.46 -10.36
N ILE A 84 -2.35 -11.39 -11.20
CA ILE A 84 -0.94 -11.43 -10.82
C ILE A 84 -0.31 -10.12 -11.29
N TYR A 85 0.41 -9.44 -10.38
CA TYR A 85 1.13 -8.20 -10.65
C TYR A 85 2.36 -8.09 -9.75
N ALA A 86 3.23 -7.15 -10.03
CA ALA A 86 4.39 -6.84 -9.19
C ALA A 86 4.68 -5.34 -9.24
N PHE A 87 5.30 -4.82 -8.20
CA PHE A 87 5.76 -3.43 -8.14
C PHE A 87 7.19 -3.28 -8.67
N THR A 88 7.53 -2.06 -9.09
CA THR A 88 8.91 -1.69 -9.48
C THR A 88 9.82 -1.49 -8.28
N ASP A 89 9.26 -1.15 -7.13
CA ASP A 89 9.99 -0.89 -5.89
C ASP A 89 10.16 -2.16 -5.05
N ASN A 90 11.16 -2.13 -4.18
CA ASN A 90 11.41 -3.16 -3.17
C ASN A 90 10.98 -2.69 -1.78
N SER A 91 9.93 -1.86 -1.68
CA SER A 91 9.43 -1.36 -0.41
C SER A 91 8.91 -2.52 0.45
N GLU A 92 9.24 -2.52 1.73
CA GLU A 92 8.70 -3.45 2.73
C GLU A 92 7.29 -3.08 3.21
N ALA A 93 6.76 -1.92 2.74
CA ALA A 93 5.41 -1.50 3.10
C ALA A 93 4.38 -2.47 2.51
N ALA A 94 3.38 -2.81 3.32
CA ALA A 94 2.33 -3.74 2.92
C ALA A 94 1.61 -3.29 1.65
N ASP A 95 1.26 -4.24 0.81
CA ASP A 95 0.42 -4.01 -0.36
C ASP A 95 -1.03 -3.81 0.08
N GLU A 96 -1.60 -2.66 -0.25
CA GLU A 96 -3.01 -2.31 -0.03
C GLU A 96 -3.72 -1.97 -1.35
N SER A 97 -3.24 -2.52 -2.46
CA SER A 97 -3.83 -2.28 -3.78
C SER A 97 -5.32 -2.61 -3.81
N ILE A 98 -6.07 -1.79 -4.52
CA ILE A 98 -7.49 -2.00 -4.76
C ILE A 98 -7.63 -2.78 -6.06
N ILE A 99 -8.37 -3.87 -6.01
CA ILE A 99 -8.57 -4.78 -7.14
C ILE A 99 -10.04 -4.77 -7.51
N ASN A 100 -10.35 -4.23 -8.67
CA ASN A 100 -11.71 -4.18 -9.22
C ASN A 100 -11.89 -5.25 -10.29
N TRP A 101 -12.93 -6.05 -10.14
CA TRP A 101 -13.28 -7.11 -11.08
C TRP A 101 -14.49 -6.71 -11.90
N TYR A 102 -14.35 -6.82 -13.21
CA TYR A 102 -15.40 -6.46 -14.17
C TYR A 102 -15.79 -7.66 -15.01
N ARG A 103 -17.08 -7.75 -15.30
CA ARG A 103 -17.65 -8.66 -16.29
C ARG A 103 -17.99 -7.87 -17.54
N ALA A 104 -17.67 -8.40 -18.72
CA ALA A 104 -17.92 -7.79 -20.01
C ALA A 104 -18.45 -8.81 -21.02
N THR A 105 -19.22 -8.36 -22.01
CA THR A 105 -19.70 -9.21 -23.10
C THR A 105 -18.67 -9.34 -24.23
N ASP A 106 -17.72 -8.44 -24.31
CA ASP A 106 -16.63 -8.43 -25.28
C ASP A 106 -15.24 -8.38 -24.61
N LYS A 107 -14.20 -8.70 -25.39
CA LYS A 107 -12.81 -8.66 -24.93
C LYS A 107 -12.26 -7.25 -24.74
N GLU A 108 -12.85 -6.29 -25.37
CA GLU A 108 -12.51 -4.89 -25.31
C GLU A 108 -13.03 -4.25 -24.00
N GLY A 109 -14.01 -4.90 -23.36
CA GLY A 109 -14.62 -4.41 -22.13
C GLY A 109 -15.44 -3.15 -22.32
N THR A 110 -16.06 -2.99 -23.50
CA THR A 110 -16.81 -1.77 -23.86
C THR A 110 -18.00 -1.55 -22.94
N ASP A 111 -18.63 -2.63 -22.47
CA ASP A 111 -19.81 -2.65 -21.61
C ASP A 111 -19.51 -3.21 -20.21
N LYS A 112 -18.26 -3.18 -19.80
CA LYS A 112 -17.85 -3.80 -18.53
C LYS A 112 -18.61 -3.26 -17.32
N VAL A 113 -19.06 -4.16 -16.46
CA VAL A 113 -19.77 -3.89 -15.23
C VAL A 113 -18.94 -4.37 -14.05
N LEU A 114 -18.76 -3.53 -13.02
CA LEU A 114 -18.09 -3.92 -11.78
C LEU A 114 -18.90 -5.02 -11.08
N VAL A 115 -18.29 -6.16 -10.84
CA VAL A 115 -18.94 -7.33 -10.20
C VAL A 115 -18.37 -7.64 -8.82
N ALA A 116 -17.13 -7.21 -8.55
CA ALA A 116 -16.51 -7.33 -7.23
C ALA A 116 -15.37 -6.33 -7.07
N GLN A 117 -15.09 -6.01 -5.82
CA GLN A 117 -13.87 -5.35 -5.39
C GLN A 117 -13.22 -6.21 -4.31
N THR A 118 -11.94 -6.49 -4.46
CA THR A 118 -11.16 -7.25 -3.50
C THR A 118 -9.91 -6.45 -3.13
N THR A 119 -9.29 -6.83 -2.05
CA THR A 119 -7.98 -6.31 -1.66
C THR A 119 -6.92 -7.38 -1.87
N TYR A 120 -5.68 -6.94 -1.91
CA TYR A 120 -4.54 -7.83 -1.92
C TYR A 120 -4.58 -8.84 -0.76
N VAL A 121 -4.15 -10.07 -1.04
CA VAL A 121 -3.90 -11.09 -0.03
C VAL A 121 -2.41 -11.42 -0.05
N ASP A 122 -1.74 -11.16 1.06
CA ASP A 122 -0.35 -11.57 1.25
C ASP A 122 -0.29 -13.09 1.42
N SER A 123 0.41 -13.74 0.52
CA SER A 123 0.74 -15.16 0.68
C SER A 123 2.21 -15.35 0.35
N ASP A 124 2.88 -16.27 1.06
CA ASP A 124 4.32 -16.56 0.97
C ASP A 124 4.86 -16.84 -0.45
N ALA A 125 3.99 -16.96 -1.44
CA ALA A 125 4.39 -17.36 -2.78
C ALA A 125 4.36 -16.27 -3.84
N LYS A 126 3.37 -15.37 -3.86
CA LYS A 126 3.27 -14.21 -4.79
C LYS A 126 2.10 -13.31 -4.44
N PRO A 127 2.17 -11.99 -4.71
CA PRO A 127 1.02 -11.10 -4.57
C PRO A 127 -0.08 -11.52 -5.56
N TYR A 128 -1.26 -11.83 -5.03
CA TYR A 128 -2.42 -12.10 -5.87
C TYR A 128 -3.71 -11.66 -5.20
N SER A 129 -4.70 -11.42 -6.02
CA SER A 129 -6.09 -11.35 -5.59
C SER A 129 -6.91 -12.31 -6.44
N SER A 130 -7.94 -12.88 -5.85
CA SER A 130 -8.77 -13.89 -6.49
C SER A 130 -10.20 -13.42 -6.63
N TYR A 131 -10.82 -13.78 -7.74
CA TYR A 131 -12.25 -13.65 -7.98
C TYR A 131 -12.89 -15.01 -8.12
N VAL A 132 -13.94 -15.26 -7.34
CA VAL A 132 -14.74 -16.50 -7.43
C VAL A 132 -15.75 -16.36 -8.56
N LEU A 133 -15.63 -17.23 -9.56
CA LEU A 133 -16.51 -17.25 -10.72
C LEU A 133 -17.92 -17.69 -10.34
N ARG A 134 -18.92 -17.02 -10.92
CA ARG A 134 -20.36 -17.25 -10.68
C ARG A 134 -21.05 -17.67 -11.96
N LEU A 135 -22.25 -18.22 -11.84
CA LEU A 135 -23.06 -18.56 -13.01
C LEU A 135 -23.29 -17.39 -13.95
N ASP A 136 -23.46 -16.20 -13.41
CA ASP A 136 -23.67 -14.98 -14.20
C ASP A 136 -22.45 -14.60 -15.05
N ASP A 137 -21.27 -15.16 -14.76
CA ASP A 137 -20.05 -14.91 -15.53
C ASP A 137 -19.95 -15.81 -16.76
N VAL A 138 -20.78 -16.86 -16.84
CA VAL A 138 -20.78 -17.78 -18.00
C VAL A 138 -21.15 -17.03 -19.28
N ASN A 139 -20.41 -17.28 -20.35
CA ASN A 139 -20.47 -16.59 -21.63
C ASN A 139 -20.07 -15.09 -21.57
N HIS A 140 -19.32 -14.70 -20.55
CA HIS A 140 -18.74 -13.36 -20.43
C HIS A 140 -17.22 -13.46 -20.28
N TYR A 141 -16.56 -12.32 -20.34
CA TYR A 141 -15.14 -12.13 -20.07
C TYR A 141 -14.96 -11.44 -18.73
N ILE A 142 -13.90 -11.81 -18.02
CA ILE A 142 -13.47 -11.12 -16.80
C ILE A 142 -12.30 -10.21 -17.13
N ILE A 143 -12.36 -8.98 -16.65
CA ILE A 143 -11.30 -7.97 -16.75
C ILE A 143 -11.03 -7.49 -15.33
N CYS A 144 -9.76 -7.28 -15.01
CA CYS A 144 -9.37 -6.79 -13.71
C CYS A 144 -8.66 -5.44 -13.84
N GLU A 145 -8.96 -4.52 -12.93
CA GLU A 145 -8.27 -3.26 -12.73
C GLU A 145 -7.50 -3.33 -11.42
N VAL A 146 -6.21 -3.03 -11.47
CA VAL A 146 -5.35 -2.90 -10.31
C VAL A 146 -5.06 -1.43 -10.10
N ILE A 147 -5.40 -0.89 -8.93
CA ILE A 147 -5.01 0.44 -8.47
C ILE A 147 -3.90 0.22 -7.44
N PRO A 148 -2.63 0.44 -7.82
CA PRO A 148 -1.51 0.16 -6.95
C PRO A 148 -1.53 1.06 -5.72
N LYS A 149 -1.34 0.48 -4.53
CA LYS A 149 -1.26 1.21 -3.27
C LYS A 149 -0.40 0.45 -2.27
N ARG A 150 0.34 1.17 -1.47
CA ARG A 150 1.03 0.65 -0.30
C ARG A 150 0.46 1.29 0.97
N SER A 151 0.64 0.64 2.11
CA SER A 151 0.13 1.14 3.41
C SER A 151 0.63 2.53 3.79
N ASN A 152 1.73 2.99 3.19
CA ASN A 152 2.37 4.29 3.44
C ASN A 152 2.43 5.19 2.20
N SER A 153 1.65 4.92 1.15
CA SER A 153 1.66 5.68 -0.10
C SER A 153 0.27 6.21 -0.47
N VAL A 154 0.24 7.14 -1.41
CA VAL A 154 -0.97 7.47 -2.16
C VAL A 154 -1.25 6.39 -3.21
N GLU A 155 -2.46 6.38 -3.77
CA GLU A 155 -2.85 5.49 -4.85
C GLU A 155 -2.09 5.82 -6.14
N GLY A 156 -1.65 4.79 -6.84
CA GLY A 156 -1.05 4.90 -8.16
C GLY A 156 -2.08 4.94 -9.28
N SER A 157 -1.60 5.06 -10.51
CA SER A 157 -2.47 5.01 -11.69
C SER A 157 -3.03 3.60 -11.87
N SER A 158 -4.33 3.50 -12.14
CA SER A 158 -4.98 2.22 -12.40
C SER A 158 -4.48 1.57 -13.70
N VAL A 159 -4.34 0.25 -13.69
CA VAL A 159 -3.90 -0.54 -14.83
C VAL A 159 -4.85 -1.72 -15.04
N PHE A 160 -5.40 -1.86 -16.24
CA PHE A 160 -6.28 -2.97 -16.60
C PHE A 160 -5.50 -4.15 -17.16
N THR A 161 -5.95 -5.37 -16.83
CA THR A 161 -5.49 -6.60 -17.50
C THR A 161 -6.02 -6.65 -18.94
N ALA A 162 -5.51 -7.59 -19.73
CA ALA A 162 -6.28 -8.10 -20.85
C ALA A 162 -7.52 -8.86 -20.33
N ALA A 163 -8.54 -9.02 -21.16
CA ALA A 163 -9.68 -9.86 -20.82
C ALA A 163 -9.25 -11.34 -20.67
N SER A 164 -9.95 -12.06 -19.80
CA SER A 164 -9.82 -13.51 -19.70
C SER A 164 -10.20 -14.22 -21.01
N GLU A 165 -10.03 -15.52 -21.07
CA GLU A 165 -10.82 -16.33 -22.01
C GLU A 165 -12.32 -16.25 -21.66
N LEU A 166 -13.16 -16.66 -22.60
CA LEU A 166 -14.62 -16.73 -22.37
C LEU A 166 -14.91 -17.70 -21.23
N ILE A 167 -15.62 -17.25 -20.20
CA ILE A 167 -15.94 -18.07 -19.05
C ILE A 167 -16.98 -19.15 -19.45
N LYS A 168 -16.62 -20.40 -19.19
CA LYS A 168 -17.46 -21.57 -19.46
C LYS A 168 -18.10 -22.08 -18.17
N SER A 169 -19.26 -22.71 -18.26
CA SER A 169 -19.92 -23.32 -17.10
C SER A 169 -19.02 -24.32 -16.36
N ALA A 170 -18.11 -25.00 -17.07
CA ALA A 170 -17.15 -25.93 -16.46
C ALA A 170 -16.13 -25.23 -15.52
N TYR A 171 -15.94 -23.94 -15.63
CA TYR A 171 -15.02 -23.18 -14.76
C TYR A 171 -15.65 -22.73 -13.45
N VAL A 172 -16.99 -22.77 -13.36
CA VAL A 172 -17.72 -22.37 -12.14
C VAL A 172 -17.81 -23.57 -11.22
N ALA A 173 -17.46 -23.37 -9.94
CA ALA A 173 -17.54 -24.44 -8.95
C ALA A 173 -18.99 -24.95 -8.76
N ASP A 174 -19.17 -26.23 -8.42
CA ASP A 174 -20.50 -26.83 -8.30
C ASP A 174 -21.38 -26.17 -7.23
N GLU A 175 -20.79 -25.69 -6.16
CA GLU A 175 -21.47 -24.92 -5.09
C GLU A 175 -21.93 -23.52 -5.53
N GLN A 176 -21.54 -23.08 -6.71
CA GLN A 176 -21.95 -21.81 -7.33
C GLN A 176 -22.92 -22.02 -8.50
N LYS A 177 -23.26 -23.28 -8.82
CA LYS A 177 -24.24 -23.68 -9.82
C LYS A 177 -25.59 -23.96 -9.16
#